data_ff34b218695e81953df1990296d17181
#
_entry.id   ff34b218695e81953df1990296d17181
#
_cell.length_a   1.000
_cell.length_b   1.000
_cell.length_c   1.000
_cell.angle_alpha   90.00
_cell.angle_beta   90.00
_cell.angle_gamma   90.00
#
_symmetry.space_group_name_H-M   'P 1'
#
loop_
_entity.id
_entity.type
_entity.pdbx_description
1 polymer ?
#
loop_
_entity_poly.entity_id
_entity_poly.type
_entity_poly.pdbx_seq_one_letter_code
_entity_poly.pdbx_strand_id
1 'polypeptide(L)'
;MISITQMVSLATQNFVGSQTLERVPEPDLVMTAKENVDQFDEIINSNIAISFCGALELLFEIGALPCAGRILDLACGPGHFSLFLAKYGGAGKVVGVDLSPPMLEKARHNAEKMGLSHRVEFVLGDATNLSQFHDQQFDLITCTNSAHHLPTIGALQEMLQEMGRLMNEHGTAFIMDLTRLRTFNCVQKYVQLMGQEYLSHGLEKLYEDFRNSMYAAWTPAELRSAVPLTPTHQWHHFAMVPLPVNQFLFATPRSWQMNKSGSGFSWPGPTPPVRQDLQIDYKRYRQAILASYRWFQQSLN
;
A
#
# COMPACT_ATOMS: atom_id res chain seq x y z
N MET A 1 -2.06 -0.02 20.94
CA MET A 1 -1.05 1.00 20.55
C MET A 1 0.34 0.62 21.05
N ILE A 2 1.35 0.53 20.18
CA ILE A 2 2.74 0.25 20.58
C ILE A 2 3.31 1.48 21.33
N SER A 3 3.90 1.29 22.49
CA SER A 3 4.62 2.37 23.19
C SER A 3 5.92 2.72 22.44
N ILE A 4 6.39 3.96 22.62
CA ILE A 4 7.67 4.39 22.04
C ILE A 4 8.82 3.47 22.46
N THR A 5 8.84 3.04 23.71
CA THR A 5 9.88 2.12 24.25
C THR A 5 9.85 0.76 23.53
N GLN A 6 8.65 0.20 23.32
CA GLN A 6 8.48 -1.06 22.59
C GLN A 6 8.92 -0.92 21.12
N MET A 7 8.56 0.20 20.47
CA MET A 7 8.96 0.48 19.08
C MET A 7 10.48 0.60 18.95
N VAL A 8 11.14 1.36 19.84
CA VAL A 8 12.60 1.52 19.85
C VAL A 8 13.30 0.18 20.11
N SER A 9 12.82 -0.60 21.10
CA SER A 9 13.36 -1.93 21.38
C SER A 9 13.27 -2.86 20.18
N LEU A 10 12.11 -2.88 19.51
CA LEU A 10 11.88 -3.71 18.32
C LEU A 10 12.73 -3.25 17.13
N ALA A 11 12.83 -1.93 16.91
CA ALA A 11 13.67 -1.34 15.88
C ALA A 11 15.16 -1.70 16.09
N THR A 12 15.65 -1.60 17.33
CA THR A 12 17.03 -1.97 17.68
C THR A 12 17.27 -3.46 17.42
N GLN A 13 16.37 -4.34 17.87
CA GLN A 13 16.50 -5.79 17.61
C GLN A 13 16.48 -6.11 16.11
N ASN A 14 15.62 -5.45 15.36
CA ASN A 14 15.58 -5.64 13.91
C ASN A 14 16.82 -5.09 13.21
N PHE A 15 17.40 -4.00 13.69
CA PHE A 15 18.58 -3.38 13.10
C PHE A 15 19.85 -4.22 13.31
N VAL A 16 20.08 -4.71 14.54
CA VAL A 16 21.27 -5.51 14.87
C VAL A 16 21.15 -6.97 14.44
N GLY A 17 19.94 -7.46 14.18
CA GLY A 17 19.68 -8.81 13.70
C GLY A 17 20.11 -8.99 12.23
N SER A 18 20.78 -10.09 11.91
CA SER A 18 20.94 -10.50 10.51
C SER A 18 19.61 -10.98 9.92
N GLN A 19 19.45 -10.86 8.59
CA GLN A 19 18.28 -11.41 7.92
C GLN A 19 18.34 -12.94 7.97
N THR A 20 17.59 -13.54 8.86
CA THR A 20 17.50 -15.00 9.05
C THR A 20 16.13 -15.58 8.76
N LEU A 21 15.11 -14.71 8.63
CA LEU A 21 13.76 -15.13 8.33
C LEU A 21 13.57 -15.28 6.84
N GLU A 22 13.37 -16.50 6.38
CA GLU A 22 12.96 -16.80 5.01
C GLU A 22 11.51 -16.37 4.76
N ARG A 23 11.19 -16.09 3.51
CA ARG A 23 9.83 -15.75 3.11
C ARG A 23 8.94 -16.98 3.13
N VAL A 24 7.78 -16.87 3.74
CA VAL A 24 6.72 -17.87 3.66
C VAL A 24 5.56 -17.23 2.92
N PRO A 25 5.29 -17.61 1.66
CA PRO A 25 4.13 -17.10 0.92
C PRO A 25 2.83 -17.37 1.67
N GLU A 26 1.84 -16.53 1.46
CA GLU A 26 0.51 -16.78 2.01
C GLU A 26 -0.09 -18.06 1.44
N PRO A 27 -0.86 -18.82 2.26
CA PRO A 27 -1.44 -20.08 1.82
C PRO A 27 -2.51 -19.88 0.74
N ASP A 28 -3.24 -18.78 0.80
CA ASP A 28 -4.32 -18.44 -0.11
C ASP A 28 -3.99 -17.11 -0.83
N LEU A 29 -3.96 -17.16 -2.17
CA LEU A 29 -3.75 -15.97 -3.00
C LEU A 29 -4.98 -15.05 -2.98
N VAL A 30 -6.16 -15.60 -2.76
CA VAL A 30 -7.44 -14.90 -2.93
C VAL A 30 -8.40 -15.22 -1.79
N MET A 31 -8.93 -14.19 -1.16
CA MET A 31 -10.02 -14.34 -0.19
C MET A 31 -11.34 -14.56 -0.95
N THR A 32 -11.94 -15.75 -0.79
CA THR A 32 -13.15 -16.15 -1.50
C THR A 32 -14.38 -16.30 -0.60
N ALA A 33 -14.20 -16.53 0.70
CA ALA A 33 -15.30 -16.68 1.63
C ALA A 33 -15.94 -15.32 1.94
N LYS A 34 -17.23 -15.17 1.67
CA LYS A 34 -17.97 -13.91 1.85
C LYS A 34 -17.89 -13.37 3.28
N GLU A 35 -17.97 -14.26 4.27
CA GLU A 35 -17.87 -13.89 5.69
C GLU A 35 -16.50 -13.24 6.02
N ASN A 36 -15.43 -13.79 5.47
CA ASN A 36 -14.08 -13.23 5.64
C ASN A 36 -13.96 -11.86 4.94
N VAL A 37 -14.58 -11.72 3.76
CA VAL A 37 -14.61 -10.43 3.03
C VAL A 37 -15.36 -9.36 3.83
N ASP A 38 -16.49 -9.69 4.45
CA ASP A 38 -17.27 -8.74 5.26
C ASP A 38 -16.50 -8.31 6.51
N GLN A 39 -15.84 -9.25 7.21
CA GLN A 39 -14.99 -8.93 8.36
C GLN A 39 -13.78 -8.07 7.96
N PHE A 40 -13.15 -8.39 6.85
CA PHE A 40 -12.02 -7.62 6.32
C PHE A 40 -12.44 -6.20 5.93
N ASP A 41 -13.58 -6.05 5.25
CA ASP A 41 -14.15 -4.76 4.87
C ASP A 41 -14.41 -3.85 6.09
N GLU A 42 -14.94 -4.42 7.16
CA GLU A 42 -15.21 -3.69 8.40
C GLU A 42 -13.92 -3.18 9.07
N ILE A 43 -12.87 -4.00 9.10
CA ILE A 43 -11.57 -3.63 9.69
C ILE A 43 -10.83 -2.60 8.87
N ILE A 44 -10.92 -2.63 7.53
CA ILE A 44 -10.31 -1.60 6.70
C ILE A 44 -10.85 -0.22 7.08
N ASN A 45 -12.12 -0.11 7.39
CA ASN A 45 -12.73 1.13 7.86
C ASN A 45 -12.21 1.62 9.22
N SER A 46 -11.44 0.81 9.94
CA SER A 46 -10.81 1.19 11.21
C SER A 46 -9.30 1.46 11.05
N ASN A 47 -8.48 0.45 11.24
CA ASN A 47 -7.03 0.61 11.38
C ASN A 47 -6.29 0.76 10.04
N ILE A 48 -6.75 0.07 8.97
CA ILE A 48 -6.12 0.14 7.66
C ILE A 48 -6.39 1.49 6.99
N ALA A 49 -7.49 2.16 7.30
CA ALA A 49 -7.75 3.52 6.83
C ALA A 49 -6.63 4.51 7.17
N ILE A 50 -5.92 4.32 8.28
CA ILE A 50 -4.74 5.12 8.66
C ILE A 50 -3.64 4.99 7.60
N SER A 51 -3.36 3.77 7.14
CA SER A 51 -2.32 3.53 6.13
C SER A 51 -2.71 4.13 4.78
N PHE A 52 -3.96 4.01 4.38
CA PHE A 52 -4.47 4.61 3.14
C PHE A 52 -4.43 6.15 3.17
N CYS A 53 -4.76 6.77 4.30
CA CYS A 53 -4.60 8.21 4.46
C CYS A 53 -3.13 8.64 4.36
N GLY A 54 -2.22 7.87 4.96
CA GLY A 54 -0.78 8.10 4.85
C GLY A 54 -0.26 7.93 3.42
N ALA A 55 -0.76 6.94 2.68
CA ALA A 55 -0.43 6.73 1.27
C ALA A 55 -0.89 7.90 0.40
N LEU A 56 -2.12 8.39 0.61
CA LEU A 56 -2.62 9.55 -0.11
C LEU A 56 -1.73 10.78 0.13
N GLU A 57 -1.38 11.08 1.37
CA GLU A 57 -0.50 12.22 1.67
C GLU A 57 0.89 12.08 1.05
N LEU A 58 1.45 10.86 1.06
CA LEU A 58 2.71 10.60 0.41
C LEU A 58 2.61 10.80 -1.11
N LEU A 59 1.52 10.36 -1.74
CA LEU A 59 1.26 10.59 -3.16
C LEU A 59 1.19 12.10 -3.50
N PHE A 60 0.67 12.94 -2.61
CA PHE A 60 0.74 14.39 -2.76
C PHE A 60 2.16 14.92 -2.61
N GLU A 61 2.91 14.46 -1.62
CA GLU A 61 4.30 14.91 -1.39
C GLU A 61 5.22 14.56 -2.58
N ILE A 62 5.01 13.42 -3.23
CA ILE A 62 5.75 13.04 -4.45
C ILE A 62 5.21 13.71 -5.72
N GLY A 63 4.09 14.43 -5.64
CA GLY A 63 3.49 15.14 -6.78
C GLY A 63 2.66 14.26 -7.73
N ALA A 64 2.30 13.04 -7.33
CA ALA A 64 1.43 12.15 -8.10
C ALA A 64 -0.06 12.50 -7.95
N LEU A 65 -0.42 13.26 -6.91
CA LEU A 65 -1.76 13.78 -6.68
C LEU A 65 -1.72 15.31 -6.53
N PRO A 66 -2.79 16.04 -6.89
CA PRO A 66 -4.03 15.53 -7.47
C PRO A 66 -3.84 15.01 -8.90
N CYS A 67 -4.51 13.91 -9.24
CA CYS A 67 -4.44 13.30 -10.56
C CYS A 67 -5.82 13.40 -11.23
N ALA A 68 -6.00 14.31 -12.17
CA ALA A 68 -7.26 14.49 -12.90
C ALA A 68 -7.50 13.41 -13.98
N GLY A 69 -6.52 12.57 -14.23
CA GLY A 69 -6.54 11.53 -15.26
C GLY A 69 -7.16 10.21 -14.81
N ARG A 70 -6.67 9.13 -15.41
CA ARG A 70 -7.10 7.76 -15.12
C ARG A 70 -6.15 7.10 -14.12
N ILE A 71 -6.72 6.52 -13.09
CA ILE A 71 -5.98 5.78 -12.06
C ILE A 71 -6.34 4.30 -12.15
N LEU A 72 -5.32 3.44 -12.03
CA LEU A 72 -5.46 1.99 -11.88
C LEU A 72 -5.05 1.60 -10.46
N ASP A 73 -5.91 0.89 -9.75
CA ASP A 73 -5.64 0.38 -8.40
C ASP A 73 -5.60 -1.15 -8.45
N LEU A 74 -4.42 -1.72 -8.30
CA LEU A 74 -4.16 -3.16 -8.40
C LEU A 74 -4.38 -3.86 -7.07
N ALA A 75 -5.00 -5.05 -7.12
CA ALA A 75 -5.43 -5.81 -5.96
C ALA A 75 -6.24 -4.93 -5.00
N CYS A 76 -7.28 -4.30 -5.56
CA CYS A 76 -8.05 -3.25 -4.90
C CYS A 76 -8.92 -3.76 -3.74
N GLY A 77 -9.09 -5.08 -3.59
CA GLY A 77 -9.91 -5.69 -2.56
C GLY A 77 -11.34 -5.14 -2.56
N PRO A 78 -11.91 -4.76 -1.39
CA PRO A 78 -13.24 -4.18 -1.29
C PRO A 78 -13.30 -2.70 -1.70
N GLY A 79 -12.28 -2.20 -2.42
CA GLY A 79 -12.28 -0.92 -3.14
C GLY A 79 -12.00 0.32 -2.30
N HIS A 80 -11.64 0.21 -1.03
CA HIS A 80 -11.50 1.39 -0.15
C HIS A 80 -10.46 2.40 -0.65
N PHE A 81 -9.28 1.93 -1.08
CA PHE A 81 -8.26 2.84 -1.58
C PHE A 81 -8.65 3.45 -2.93
N SER A 82 -9.25 2.66 -3.83
CA SER A 82 -9.85 3.16 -5.08
C SER A 82 -10.87 4.28 -4.82
N LEU A 83 -11.74 4.09 -3.83
CA LEU A 83 -12.75 5.09 -3.44
C LEU A 83 -12.12 6.34 -2.80
N PHE A 84 -11.03 6.19 -2.04
CA PHE A 84 -10.26 7.31 -1.51
C PHE A 84 -9.60 8.11 -2.63
N LEU A 85 -8.97 7.45 -3.60
CA LEU A 85 -8.41 8.09 -4.79
C LEU A 85 -9.48 8.87 -5.57
N ALA A 86 -10.66 8.26 -5.77
CA ALA A 86 -11.77 8.92 -6.44
C ALA A 86 -12.29 10.14 -5.68
N LYS A 87 -12.39 10.06 -4.36
CA LYS A 87 -12.98 11.12 -3.53
C LYS A 87 -12.00 12.23 -3.19
N TYR A 88 -10.77 11.87 -2.86
CA TYR A 88 -9.78 12.78 -2.30
C TYR A 88 -8.56 13.03 -3.21
N GLY A 89 -8.25 12.10 -4.12
CA GLY A 89 -7.09 12.17 -5.01
C GLY A 89 -7.28 13.04 -6.25
N GLY A 90 -8.45 13.64 -6.43
CA GLY A 90 -8.76 14.44 -7.63
C GLY A 90 -8.99 13.61 -8.91
N ALA A 91 -9.07 12.28 -8.82
CA ALA A 91 -9.16 11.37 -9.96
C ALA A 91 -10.31 11.71 -10.91
N GLY A 92 -10.04 11.67 -12.21
CA GLY A 92 -11.07 11.73 -13.23
C GLY A 92 -11.87 10.41 -13.28
N LYS A 93 -11.16 9.29 -13.37
CA LYS A 93 -11.72 7.93 -13.30
C LYS A 93 -10.74 6.99 -12.61
N VAL A 94 -11.24 6.09 -11.75
CA VAL A 94 -10.47 5.02 -11.12
C VAL A 94 -10.94 3.67 -11.64
N VAL A 95 -10.01 2.78 -11.96
CA VAL A 95 -10.26 1.37 -12.27
C VAL A 95 -9.60 0.54 -11.18
N GLY A 96 -10.40 -0.20 -10.40
CA GLY A 96 -9.91 -1.16 -9.44
C GLY A 96 -9.87 -2.57 -10.06
N VAL A 97 -8.76 -3.26 -9.92
CA VAL A 97 -8.60 -4.64 -10.40
C VAL A 97 -8.34 -5.55 -9.21
N ASP A 98 -9.04 -6.68 -9.15
CA ASP A 98 -8.82 -7.73 -8.14
C ASP A 98 -9.11 -9.11 -8.72
N LEU A 99 -8.47 -10.15 -8.17
CA LEU A 99 -8.69 -11.55 -8.52
C LEU A 99 -9.92 -12.15 -7.84
N SER A 100 -10.46 -11.52 -6.80
CA SER A 100 -11.56 -12.02 -5.98
C SER A 100 -12.91 -11.46 -6.42
N PRO A 101 -13.79 -12.27 -7.05
CA PRO A 101 -15.15 -11.83 -7.35
C PRO A 101 -15.94 -11.33 -6.13
N PRO A 102 -15.87 -11.96 -4.93
CA PRO A 102 -16.52 -11.46 -3.73
C PRO A 102 -15.99 -10.10 -3.26
N MET A 103 -14.66 -9.84 -3.39
CA MET A 103 -14.08 -8.53 -3.12
C MET A 103 -14.62 -7.46 -4.06
N LEU A 104 -14.71 -7.76 -5.36
CA LEU A 104 -15.24 -6.83 -6.35
C LEU A 104 -16.75 -6.56 -6.17
N GLU A 105 -17.53 -7.56 -5.72
CA GLU A 105 -18.93 -7.36 -5.35
C GLU A 105 -19.04 -6.38 -4.17
N LYS A 106 -18.22 -6.57 -3.15
CA LYS A 106 -18.12 -5.67 -2.00
C LYS A 106 -17.68 -4.27 -2.42
N ALA A 107 -16.69 -4.16 -3.30
CA ALA A 107 -16.18 -2.89 -3.81
C ALA A 107 -17.27 -2.08 -4.54
N ARG A 108 -18.08 -2.73 -5.38
CA ARG A 108 -19.22 -2.09 -6.05
C ARG A 108 -20.26 -1.60 -5.04
N HIS A 109 -20.59 -2.42 -4.04
CA HIS A 109 -21.49 -2.01 -2.97
C HIS A 109 -20.96 -0.80 -2.19
N ASN A 110 -19.66 -0.78 -1.86
CA ASN A 110 -19.03 0.35 -1.18
C ASN A 110 -19.06 1.63 -2.06
N ALA A 111 -18.86 1.49 -3.38
CA ALA A 111 -18.97 2.60 -4.31
C ALA A 111 -20.39 3.19 -4.38
N GLU A 112 -21.42 2.34 -4.40
CA GLU A 112 -22.81 2.74 -4.34
C GLU A 112 -23.11 3.49 -3.05
N LYS A 113 -22.73 2.93 -1.91
CA LYS A 113 -22.91 3.53 -0.58
C LYS A 113 -22.24 4.91 -0.46
N MET A 114 -21.11 5.11 -1.13
CA MET A 114 -20.38 6.39 -1.15
C MET A 114 -20.86 7.34 -2.28
N GLY A 115 -21.75 6.92 -3.16
CA GLY A 115 -22.20 7.69 -4.32
C GLY A 115 -21.13 7.89 -5.41
N LEU A 116 -20.15 6.97 -5.49
CA LEU A 116 -18.96 7.07 -6.37
C LEU A 116 -19.01 6.10 -7.56
N SER A 117 -20.09 5.32 -7.75
CA SER A 117 -20.21 4.33 -8.83
C SER A 117 -20.01 4.92 -10.25
N HIS A 118 -20.24 6.21 -10.44
CA HIS A 118 -20.02 6.90 -11.71
C HIS A 118 -18.53 7.24 -11.96
N ARG A 119 -17.67 7.16 -10.94
CA ARG A 119 -16.23 7.51 -11.01
C ARG A 119 -15.31 6.31 -10.88
N VAL A 120 -15.79 5.19 -10.32
CA VAL A 120 -14.98 4.00 -10.08
C VAL A 120 -15.57 2.81 -10.80
N GLU A 121 -14.73 2.07 -11.50
CA GLU A 121 -15.05 0.81 -12.15
C GLU A 121 -14.25 -0.31 -11.49
N PHE A 122 -14.86 -1.48 -11.27
CA PHE A 122 -14.20 -2.65 -10.69
C PHE A 122 -14.22 -3.82 -11.65
N VAL A 123 -13.02 -4.33 -11.99
CA VAL A 123 -12.77 -5.32 -13.04
C VAL A 123 -12.07 -6.54 -12.46
N LEU A 124 -12.53 -7.74 -12.84
CA LEU A 124 -11.84 -8.97 -12.52
C LEU A 124 -10.56 -9.06 -13.36
N GLY A 125 -9.42 -9.31 -12.72
CA GLY A 125 -8.15 -9.41 -13.43
C GLY A 125 -7.00 -9.80 -12.52
N ASP A 126 -5.95 -10.32 -13.13
CA ASP A 126 -4.69 -10.67 -12.51
C ASP A 126 -3.70 -9.52 -12.65
N ALA A 127 -3.17 -9.00 -11.55
CA ALA A 127 -2.19 -7.92 -11.55
C ALA A 127 -0.88 -8.28 -12.30
N THR A 128 -0.61 -9.56 -12.52
CA THR A 128 0.56 -10.04 -13.27
C THR A 128 0.30 -10.15 -14.79
N ASN A 129 -0.98 -10.05 -15.22
CA ASN A 129 -1.37 -10.11 -16.63
C ASN A 129 -2.59 -9.24 -16.87
N LEU A 130 -2.37 -8.03 -17.30
CA LEU A 130 -3.37 -6.99 -17.54
C LEU A 130 -3.58 -6.72 -19.05
N SER A 131 -3.54 -7.78 -19.86
CA SER A 131 -3.66 -7.70 -21.34
C SER A 131 -4.95 -7.05 -21.83
N GLN A 132 -5.99 -6.92 -20.98
CA GLN A 132 -7.22 -6.17 -21.27
C GLN A 132 -7.02 -4.65 -21.32
N PHE A 133 -5.89 -4.12 -20.86
CA PHE A 133 -5.57 -2.71 -20.93
C PHE A 133 -4.48 -2.42 -21.98
N HIS A 134 -4.60 -1.29 -22.66
CA HIS A 134 -3.61 -0.81 -23.62
C HIS A 134 -2.41 -0.17 -22.90
N ASP A 135 -1.26 -0.16 -23.58
CA ASP A 135 -0.04 0.48 -23.09
C ASP A 135 -0.28 1.97 -22.82
N GLN A 136 0.42 2.51 -21.82
CA GLN A 136 0.44 3.93 -21.49
C GLN A 136 -0.97 4.54 -21.23
N GLN A 137 -1.84 3.76 -20.60
CA GLN A 137 -3.25 4.12 -20.42
C GLN A 137 -3.53 4.90 -19.13
N PHE A 138 -2.65 4.84 -18.13
CA PHE A 138 -2.91 5.35 -16.79
C PHE A 138 -1.90 6.41 -16.36
N ASP A 139 -2.41 7.45 -15.69
CA ASP A 139 -1.63 8.55 -15.11
C ASP A 139 -1.07 8.21 -13.73
N LEU A 140 -1.77 7.34 -13.01
CA LEU A 140 -1.33 6.79 -11.73
C LEU A 140 -1.72 5.32 -11.63
N ILE A 141 -0.77 4.49 -11.21
CA ILE A 141 -1.03 3.07 -10.91
C ILE A 141 -0.64 2.81 -9.46
N THR A 142 -1.56 2.24 -8.67
CA THR A 142 -1.34 1.96 -7.26
C THR A 142 -1.48 0.48 -6.95
N CYS A 143 -0.75 0.01 -5.94
CA CYS A 143 -0.94 -1.28 -5.28
C CYS A 143 -0.65 -1.08 -3.79
N THR A 144 -1.64 -1.26 -2.93
CA THR A 144 -1.49 -0.97 -1.51
C THR A 144 -1.84 -2.17 -0.64
N ASN A 145 -0.91 -2.55 0.25
CA ASN A 145 -1.04 -3.68 1.18
C ASN A 145 -1.40 -5.01 0.49
N SER A 146 -0.82 -5.29 -0.68
CA SER A 146 -1.22 -6.45 -1.47
C SER A 146 -0.08 -7.13 -2.23
N ALA A 147 1.04 -6.46 -2.49
CA ALA A 147 2.14 -7.06 -3.24
C ALA A 147 2.77 -8.27 -2.53
N HIS A 148 2.62 -8.38 -1.20
CA HIS A 148 3.07 -9.52 -0.42
C HIS A 148 2.28 -10.81 -0.70
N HIS A 149 1.07 -10.73 -1.26
CA HIS A 149 0.30 -11.92 -1.67
C HIS A 149 0.89 -12.61 -2.90
N LEU A 150 1.67 -11.92 -3.74
CA LEU A 150 2.27 -12.53 -4.91
C LEU A 150 3.19 -13.71 -4.49
N PRO A 151 3.00 -14.91 -5.05
CA PRO A 151 3.61 -16.12 -4.49
C PRO A 151 5.14 -16.17 -4.69
N THR A 152 5.62 -15.60 -5.80
CA THR A 152 7.04 -15.68 -6.19
C THR A 152 7.60 -14.32 -6.58
N ILE A 153 8.92 -14.20 -6.57
CA ILE A 153 9.61 -13.00 -7.07
C ILE A 153 9.33 -12.77 -8.57
N GLY A 154 9.11 -13.84 -9.34
CA GLY A 154 8.71 -13.76 -10.75
C GLY A 154 7.35 -13.08 -10.91
N ALA A 155 6.34 -13.49 -10.12
CA ALA A 155 5.04 -12.84 -10.13
C ALA A 155 5.10 -11.36 -9.74
N LEU A 156 5.97 -11.01 -8.77
CA LEU A 156 6.23 -9.61 -8.42
C LEU A 156 6.85 -8.84 -9.59
N GLN A 157 7.81 -9.45 -10.31
CA GLN A 157 8.43 -8.86 -11.50
C GLN A 157 7.40 -8.65 -12.62
N GLU A 158 6.53 -9.63 -12.87
CA GLU A 158 5.45 -9.54 -13.86
C GLU A 158 4.50 -8.38 -13.53
N MET A 159 4.03 -8.27 -12.29
CA MET A 159 3.18 -7.13 -11.86
C MET A 159 3.89 -5.79 -12.08
N LEU A 160 5.17 -5.67 -11.69
CA LEU A 160 5.92 -4.44 -11.88
C LEU A 160 6.17 -4.11 -13.37
N GLN A 161 6.33 -5.12 -14.22
CA GLN A 161 6.41 -4.95 -15.68
C GLN A 161 5.10 -4.43 -16.25
N GLU A 162 3.96 -5.00 -15.82
CA GLU A 162 2.63 -4.51 -16.21
C GLU A 162 2.41 -3.06 -15.74
N MET A 163 2.78 -2.72 -14.52
CA MET A 163 2.73 -1.32 -14.06
C MET A 163 3.58 -0.41 -14.98
N GLY A 164 4.80 -0.83 -15.33
CA GLY A 164 5.67 -0.09 -16.25
C GLY A 164 5.12 0.06 -17.66
N ARG A 165 4.44 -0.96 -18.19
CA ARG A 165 3.80 -0.96 -19.51
C ARG A 165 2.58 -0.05 -19.58
N LEU A 166 1.74 -0.12 -18.55
CA LEU A 166 0.44 0.57 -18.49
C LEU A 166 0.56 2.05 -18.07
N MET A 167 1.65 2.43 -17.42
CA MET A 167 1.91 3.80 -17.00
C MET A 167 2.24 4.66 -18.22
N ASN A 168 1.56 5.80 -18.38
CA ASN A 168 1.88 6.74 -19.46
C ASN A 168 3.20 7.47 -19.18
N GLU A 169 3.75 8.17 -20.17
CA GLU A 169 5.07 8.80 -20.10
C GLU A 169 5.23 9.86 -18.99
N HIS A 170 4.11 10.43 -18.52
CA HIS A 170 4.07 11.40 -17.44
C HIS A 170 3.50 10.82 -16.15
N GLY A 171 3.13 9.54 -16.16
CA GLY A 171 2.47 8.84 -15.08
C GLY A 171 3.39 8.52 -13.91
N THR A 172 2.78 8.00 -12.87
CA THR A 172 3.44 7.53 -11.65
C THR A 172 2.93 6.13 -11.29
N ALA A 173 3.82 5.26 -10.87
CA ALA A 173 3.45 4.01 -10.19
C ALA A 173 3.77 4.14 -8.70
N PHE A 174 2.95 3.52 -7.85
CA PHE A 174 3.11 3.58 -6.40
C PHE A 174 2.70 2.28 -5.73
N ILE A 175 3.61 1.73 -4.95
CA ILE A 175 3.37 0.57 -4.08
C ILE A 175 3.63 0.98 -2.64
N MET A 176 2.68 0.68 -1.77
CA MET A 176 2.87 0.68 -0.32
C MET A 176 2.58 -0.72 0.20
N ASP A 177 3.53 -1.33 0.87
CA ASP A 177 3.35 -2.69 1.36
C ASP A 177 4.07 -2.93 2.69
N LEU A 178 3.76 -4.06 3.32
CA LEU A 178 4.44 -4.55 4.49
C LEU A 178 5.92 -4.88 4.19
N THR A 179 6.74 -4.86 5.23
CA THR A 179 8.15 -5.26 5.14
C THR A 179 8.40 -6.45 6.04
N ARG A 180 8.97 -7.53 5.51
CA ARG A 180 9.43 -8.66 6.33
C ARG A 180 10.57 -8.21 7.24
N LEU A 181 10.32 -8.29 8.56
CA LEU A 181 11.36 -8.02 9.56
C LEU A 181 12.42 -9.13 9.55
N ARG A 182 13.63 -8.82 10.04
CA ARG A 182 14.82 -9.64 9.83
C ARG A 182 14.78 -10.99 10.54
N THR A 183 14.10 -11.09 11.67
CA THR A 183 14.10 -12.30 12.49
C THR A 183 12.68 -12.73 12.85
N PHE A 184 12.53 -14.04 13.08
CA PHE A 184 11.28 -14.62 13.58
C PHE A 184 10.78 -13.91 14.84
N ASN A 185 11.67 -13.65 15.81
CA ASN A 185 11.30 -12.98 17.05
C ASN A 185 10.80 -11.55 16.84
N CYS A 186 11.37 -10.81 15.88
CA CYS A 186 10.89 -9.46 15.55
C CYS A 186 9.48 -9.50 14.96
N VAL A 187 9.21 -10.41 14.02
CA VAL A 187 7.88 -10.60 13.44
C VAL A 187 6.88 -10.99 14.52
N GLN A 188 7.19 -12.02 15.31
CA GLN A 188 6.31 -12.49 16.40
C GLN A 188 5.93 -11.36 17.36
N LYS A 189 6.90 -10.60 17.83
CA LYS A 189 6.66 -9.46 18.72
C LYS A 189 5.79 -8.39 18.06
N TYR A 190 6.08 -8.06 16.81
CA TYR A 190 5.31 -7.05 16.09
C TYR A 190 3.86 -7.48 15.90
N VAL A 191 3.65 -8.72 15.42
CA VAL A 191 2.32 -9.31 15.25
C VAL A 191 1.57 -9.37 16.58
N GLN A 192 2.21 -9.78 17.67
CA GLN A 192 1.58 -9.79 18.98
C GLN A 192 1.16 -8.40 19.43
N LEU A 193 2.01 -7.38 19.25
CA LEU A 193 1.72 -6.02 19.69
C LEU A 193 0.61 -5.35 18.87
N MET A 194 0.62 -5.56 17.54
CA MET A 194 -0.36 -4.93 16.64
C MET A 194 -1.65 -5.73 16.52
N GLY A 195 -1.57 -7.05 16.60
CA GLY A 195 -2.70 -7.94 16.40
C GLY A 195 -3.54 -8.20 17.64
N GLN A 196 -3.15 -7.70 18.83
CA GLN A 196 -3.96 -7.87 20.05
C GLN A 196 -5.38 -7.33 19.91
N GLU A 197 -5.55 -6.27 19.15
CA GLU A 197 -6.87 -5.69 18.89
C GLU A 197 -7.79 -6.66 18.16
N TYR A 198 -7.28 -7.41 17.17
CA TYR A 198 -8.05 -8.44 16.49
C TYR A 198 -8.53 -9.52 17.44
N LEU A 199 -7.64 -10.04 18.29
CA LEU A 199 -7.96 -11.07 19.27
C LEU A 199 -8.95 -10.57 20.32
N SER A 200 -8.85 -9.32 20.76
CA SER A 200 -9.78 -8.73 21.74
C SER A 200 -11.21 -8.55 21.21
N HIS A 201 -11.37 -8.56 19.88
CA HIS A 201 -12.68 -8.49 19.20
C HIS A 201 -13.15 -9.85 18.64
N GLY A 202 -12.46 -10.95 18.96
CA GLY A 202 -12.82 -12.29 18.47
C GLY A 202 -12.56 -12.48 16.97
N LEU A 203 -11.53 -11.83 16.43
CA LEU A 203 -11.18 -11.81 15.01
C LEU A 203 -9.90 -12.64 14.77
N GLU A 204 -9.89 -13.90 15.24
CA GLU A 204 -8.73 -14.79 15.19
C GLU A 204 -8.23 -15.00 13.75
N LYS A 205 -9.15 -15.12 12.79
CA LYS A 205 -8.80 -15.31 11.38
C LYS A 205 -8.00 -14.13 10.83
N LEU A 206 -8.41 -12.91 11.14
CA LEU A 206 -7.71 -11.70 10.72
C LEU A 206 -6.36 -11.52 11.42
N TYR A 207 -6.24 -11.99 12.66
CA TYR A 207 -4.94 -12.07 13.32
C TYR A 207 -4.00 -13.04 12.60
N GLU A 208 -4.50 -14.21 12.17
CA GLU A 208 -3.73 -15.17 11.38
C GLU A 208 -3.35 -14.61 10.01
N ASP A 209 -4.28 -13.96 9.32
CA ASP A 209 -4.02 -13.33 8.03
C ASP A 209 -2.93 -12.24 8.18
N PHE A 210 -3.04 -11.36 9.17
CA PHE A 210 -2.01 -10.36 9.47
C PHE A 210 -0.65 -10.99 9.76
N ARG A 211 -0.62 -12.08 10.54
CA ARG A 211 0.61 -12.84 10.80
C ARG A 211 1.21 -13.40 9.51
N ASN A 212 0.39 -14.04 8.68
CA ASN A 212 0.82 -14.63 7.42
C ASN A 212 1.35 -13.55 6.45
N SER A 213 0.67 -12.41 6.36
CA SER A 213 1.12 -11.25 5.56
C SER A 213 2.50 -10.75 5.99
N MET A 214 2.78 -10.72 7.30
CA MET A 214 4.11 -10.32 7.80
C MET A 214 5.22 -11.32 7.43
N TYR A 215 4.92 -12.62 7.32
CA TYR A 215 5.86 -13.64 6.84
C TYR A 215 5.99 -13.63 5.32
N ALA A 216 4.92 -13.31 4.61
CA ALA A 216 4.88 -13.22 3.15
C ALA A 216 5.45 -11.91 2.59
N ALA A 217 5.57 -10.89 3.42
CA ALA A 217 6.07 -9.58 3.02
C ALA A 217 7.47 -9.67 2.38
N TRP A 218 7.70 -8.86 1.36
CA TRP A 218 9.01 -8.73 0.72
C TRP A 218 9.99 -7.94 1.60
N THR A 219 11.25 -8.30 1.58
CA THR A 219 12.31 -7.43 2.12
C THR A 219 12.57 -6.25 1.16
N PRO A 220 13.15 -5.14 1.65
CA PRO A 220 13.58 -4.04 0.80
C PRO A 220 14.54 -4.46 -0.34
N ALA A 221 15.36 -5.47 -0.12
CA ALA A 221 16.28 -5.98 -1.13
C ALA A 221 15.54 -6.76 -2.22
N GLU A 222 14.64 -7.65 -1.84
CA GLU A 222 13.81 -8.43 -2.77
C GLU A 222 12.95 -7.51 -3.62
N LEU A 223 12.23 -6.54 -3.00
CA LEU A 223 11.39 -5.60 -3.74
C LEU A 223 12.19 -4.79 -4.76
N ARG A 224 13.37 -4.28 -4.37
CA ARG A 224 14.26 -3.57 -5.32
C ARG A 224 14.78 -4.45 -6.44
N SER A 225 15.06 -5.73 -6.16
CA SER A 225 15.56 -6.66 -7.19
C SER A 225 14.52 -7.02 -8.25
N ALA A 226 13.23 -6.82 -7.96
CA ALA A 226 12.13 -7.07 -8.88
C ALA A 226 11.84 -5.90 -9.83
N VAL A 227 12.43 -4.72 -9.59
CA VAL A 227 12.15 -3.50 -10.33
C VAL A 227 12.58 -3.64 -11.80
N PRO A 228 11.68 -3.37 -12.78
CA PRO A 228 12.01 -3.43 -14.19
C PRO A 228 12.85 -2.24 -14.64
N LEU A 229 13.61 -2.43 -15.70
CA LEU A 229 14.24 -1.32 -16.42
C LEU A 229 13.18 -0.62 -17.27
N THR A 230 12.88 0.63 -16.95
CA THR A 230 11.95 1.48 -17.69
C THR A 230 12.69 2.66 -18.31
N PRO A 231 12.61 2.84 -19.65
CA PRO A 231 13.37 3.90 -20.34
C PRO A 231 12.96 5.32 -19.91
N THR A 232 11.66 5.53 -19.65
CA THR A 232 11.04 6.84 -19.41
C THR A 232 10.92 7.18 -17.93
N HIS A 233 10.98 6.18 -17.04
CA HIS A 233 10.75 6.34 -15.61
C HIS A 233 11.96 5.92 -14.78
N GLN A 234 12.05 6.48 -13.58
CA GLN A 234 12.98 6.08 -12.55
C GLN A 234 12.22 5.56 -11.34
N TRP A 235 12.64 4.40 -10.85
CA TRP A 235 12.08 3.79 -9.65
C TRP A 235 12.85 4.21 -8.41
N HIS A 236 12.11 4.48 -7.35
CA HIS A 236 12.59 4.92 -6.05
C HIS A 236 12.03 4.01 -4.96
N HIS A 237 12.83 3.71 -3.96
CA HIS A 237 12.42 2.87 -2.84
C HIS A 237 12.90 3.43 -1.51
N PHE A 238 12.01 3.43 -0.52
CA PHE A 238 12.37 3.63 0.87
C PHE A 238 11.48 2.81 1.81
N ALA A 239 11.96 2.59 3.05
CA ALA A 239 11.19 1.96 4.10
C ALA A 239 11.03 2.92 5.28
N MET A 240 10.01 2.70 6.10
CA MET A 240 9.80 3.50 7.30
C MET A 240 10.96 3.38 8.28
N VAL A 241 11.30 4.46 8.96
CA VAL A 241 12.27 4.50 10.04
C VAL A 241 11.60 5.00 11.33
N PRO A 242 12.02 4.54 12.51
CA PRO A 242 13.13 3.62 12.78
C PRO A 242 12.82 2.13 12.58
N LEU A 243 11.54 1.74 12.51
CA LEU A 243 11.11 0.36 12.31
C LEU A 243 10.51 0.20 10.92
N PRO A 244 11.15 -0.59 10.03
CA PRO A 244 10.71 -0.73 8.65
C PRO A 244 9.54 -1.71 8.52
N VAL A 245 8.37 -1.37 9.06
CA VAL A 245 7.15 -2.20 8.97
C VAL A 245 6.38 -1.99 7.68
N ASN A 246 6.52 -0.81 7.06
CA ASN A 246 6.05 -0.53 5.72
C ASN A 246 7.19 -0.05 4.85
N GLN A 247 7.08 -0.35 3.56
CA GLN A 247 7.97 0.11 2.52
C GLN A 247 7.19 0.69 1.35
N PHE A 248 7.85 1.57 0.62
CA PHE A 248 7.28 2.31 -0.48
C PHE A 248 8.18 2.18 -1.70
N LEU A 249 7.60 1.77 -2.82
CA LEU A 249 8.24 1.74 -4.11
C LEU A 249 7.42 2.60 -5.06
N PHE A 250 8.04 3.55 -5.75
CA PHE A 250 7.32 4.40 -6.70
C PHE A 250 8.19 4.70 -7.92
N ALA A 251 7.55 4.83 -9.06
CA ALA A 251 8.18 5.26 -10.31
C ALA A 251 7.70 6.66 -10.67
N THR A 252 8.61 7.49 -11.12
CA THR A 252 8.32 8.83 -11.61
C THR A 252 8.97 9.04 -12.98
N PRO A 253 8.43 9.92 -13.85
CA PRO A 253 9.12 10.30 -15.07
C PRO A 253 10.55 10.75 -14.79
N ARG A 254 11.51 10.45 -15.68
CA ARG A 254 12.91 10.89 -15.52
C ARG A 254 13.07 12.42 -15.54
N SER A 255 12.11 13.12 -16.14
CA SER A 255 12.02 14.59 -16.12
C SER A 255 11.45 15.14 -14.81
N TRP A 256 10.94 14.26 -13.94
CA TRP A 256 10.33 14.66 -12.68
C TRP A 256 11.37 15.28 -11.74
N GLN A 257 11.02 16.44 -11.21
CA GLN A 257 11.82 17.09 -10.17
C GLN A 257 11.13 16.93 -8.84
N MET A 258 11.83 16.32 -7.90
CA MET A 258 11.35 16.18 -6.53
C MET A 258 11.00 17.57 -5.97
N ASN A 259 9.79 17.74 -5.49
CA ASN A 259 9.43 18.95 -4.75
C ASN A 259 10.37 19.04 -3.55
N LYS A 260 11.30 20.02 -3.58
CA LYS A 260 12.16 20.27 -2.42
C LYS A 260 11.24 20.68 -1.28
N SER A 261 11.12 19.81 -0.29
CA SER A 261 10.27 19.99 0.87
C SER A 261 10.55 21.33 1.53
N GLY A 262 9.55 22.14 1.61
CA GLY A 262 9.59 23.51 2.17
C GLY A 262 8.42 24.37 1.72
N SER A 263 7.77 24.08 0.61
CA SER A 263 6.48 24.67 0.32
C SER A 263 5.48 24.01 1.28
N GLY A 264 4.95 24.74 2.24
CA GLY A 264 3.93 24.29 3.18
C GLY A 264 2.67 23.84 2.43
N PHE A 265 2.79 22.74 1.70
CA PHE A 265 1.70 22.13 0.95
C PHE A 265 0.76 21.50 1.98
N SER A 266 -0.32 22.16 2.24
CA SER A 266 -1.43 21.57 2.95
C SER A 266 -2.24 20.75 1.95
N TRP A 267 -2.59 19.56 2.30
CA TRP A 267 -3.57 18.72 1.63
C TRP A 267 -4.74 19.58 1.11
N PRO A 268 -4.99 19.69 -0.20
CA PRO A 268 -6.01 20.58 -0.75
C PRO A 268 -7.44 20.01 -0.63
N GLY A 269 -7.56 18.79 -0.14
CA GLY A 269 -8.84 18.09 -0.07
C GLY A 269 -9.41 18.00 1.35
N PRO A 270 -10.67 17.59 1.49
CA PRO A 270 -11.26 17.29 2.79
C PRO A 270 -10.43 16.19 3.46
N THR A 271 -10.14 16.38 4.74
CA THR A 271 -9.40 15.40 5.56
C THR A 271 -10.04 14.01 5.38
N PRO A 272 -9.28 12.97 4.98
CA PRO A 272 -9.83 11.64 4.92
C PRO A 272 -10.49 11.27 6.26
N PRO A 273 -11.59 10.53 6.29
CA PRO A 273 -12.31 10.25 7.51
C PRO A 273 -11.53 9.25 8.37
N VAL A 274 -10.61 9.77 9.16
CA VAL A 274 -10.01 9.00 10.26
C VAL A 274 -10.91 9.14 11.47
N ARG A 275 -11.36 8.05 12.04
CA ARG A 275 -12.17 8.01 13.25
C ARG A 275 -11.50 8.84 14.35
N GLN A 276 -12.30 9.46 15.22
CA GLN A 276 -11.79 10.39 16.25
C GLN A 276 -10.81 9.71 17.21
N ASP A 277 -11.07 8.48 17.58
CA ASP A 277 -10.21 7.65 18.44
C ASP A 277 -8.87 7.27 17.81
N LEU A 278 -8.78 7.26 16.47
CA LEU A 278 -7.57 6.93 15.72
C LEU A 278 -6.73 8.15 15.28
N GLN A 279 -7.18 9.37 15.58
CA GLN A 279 -6.52 10.60 15.14
C GLN A 279 -5.07 10.72 15.64
N ILE A 280 -4.77 10.24 16.85
CA ILE A 280 -3.42 10.28 17.41
C ILE A 280 -2.52 9.30 16.68
N ASP A 281 -3.01 8.10 16.37
CA ASP A 281 -2.24 7.09 15.65
C ASP A 281 -2.01 7.48 14.20
N TYR A 282 -3.01 8.06 13.55
CA TYR A 282 -2.86 8.66 12.23
C TYR A 282 -1.77 9.74 12.20
N LYS A 283 -1.79 10.69 13.14
CA LYS A 283 -0.76 11.74 13.23
C LYS A 283 0.64 11.15 13.37
N ARG A 284 0.82 10.15 14.22
CA ARG A 284 2.11 9.46 14.43
C ARG A 284 2.56 8.72 13.18
N TYR A 285 1.66 7.95 12.56
CA TYR A 285 1.95 7.21 11.35
C TYR A 285 2.32 8.15 10.20
N ARG A 286 1.54 9.19 9.98
CA ARG A 286 1.81 10.28 9.03
C ARG A 286 3.20 10.89 9.24
N GLN A 287 3.53 11.28 10.48
CA GLN A 287 4.83 11.85 10.80
C GLN A 287 5.97 10.88 10.49
N ALA A 288 5.81 9.60 10.79
CA ALA A 288 6.82 8.58 10.51
C ALA A 288 7.04 8.40 9.00
N ILE A 289 5.97 8.33 8.19
CA ILE A 289 6.08 8.25 6.72
C ILE A 289 6.80 9.48 6.16
N LEU A 290 6.34 10.68 6.49
CA LEU A 290 6.89 11.91 5.94
C LEU A 290 8.34 12.15 6.39
N ALA A 291 8.69 11.79 7.63
CA ALA A 291 10.08 11.84 8.09
C ALA A 291 10.97 10.86 7.32
N SER A 292 10.48 9.63 7.09
CA SER A 292 11.18 8.62 6.30
C SER A 292 11.39 9.05 4.84
N TYR A 293 10.37 9.66 4.24
CA TYR A 293 10.45 10.21 2.89
C TYR A 293 11.45 11.37 2.79
N ARG A 294 11.44 12.30 3.74
CA ARG A 294 12.41 13.40 3.79
C ARG A 294 13.85 12.90 3.96
N TRP A 295 14.07 11.91 4.80
CA TRP A 295 15.38 11.27 4.95
C TRP A 295 15.83 10.60 3.64
N PHE A 296 14.92 9.90 2.96
CA PHE A 296 15.17 9.34 1.62
C PHE A 296 15.56 10.45 0.63
N GLN A 297 14.82 11.58 0.56
CA GLN A 297 15.13 12.71 -0.31
C GLN A 297 16.55 13.26 -0.07
N GLN A 298 16.97 13.37 1.19
CA GLN A 298 18.32 13.82 1.55
C GLN A 298 19.41 12.84 1.11
N SER A 299 19.12 11.55 1.03
CA SER A 299 20.07 10.51 0.58
C SER A 299 20.28 10.49 -0.94
N LEU A 300 19.46 11.18 -1.72
CA LEU A 300 19.58 11.28 -3.18
C LEU A 300 20.42 12.51 -3.61
N ASN A 301 20.67 13.47 -2.71
CA ASN A 301 21.53 14.63 -2.90
C ASN A 301 22.94 14.37 -2.40
#